data_7a2e2f0b5790843d6f3fd2f28313035c
#
_entry.id   7a2e2f0b5790843d6f3fd2f28313035c
#
_cell.length_a   1.000
_cell.length_b   1.000
_cell.length_c   1.000
_cell.angle_alpha   90.00
_cell.angle_beta   90.00
_cell.angle_gamma   90.00
#
_symmetry.space_group_name_H-M   'P 1'
#
loop_
_entity.id
_entity.type
_entity.pdbx_description
1 polymer ?
#
loop_
_entity_poly.entity_id
_entity_poly.type
_entity_poly.pdbx_seq_one_letter_code
_entity_poly.pdbx_strand_id
1 'polypeptide(L)'
;GLPGPSLEAVLKCENKYWSRLEQHKVIPDSIPQFRAFDPFDEEAFSKLELLPPFWIKPIKSFRSFLAFQINDERQFNEVMPICREKGGFMGEPFQYLMKAYDMPAEIAQMPESFVAESTIGGWQCTLEGYSYDGTVSVYGVVDSVREQDSSSFSRYEYPSSLPLEIKHRMMDATRSIIQQIGLDNAAFNAEFFYDQTSDNVWFLEVNPRISQSHAEIFERVQGISHHSVMVDLALGRKPKPMEKKGKFNIAGHFMFRTFESGLITRIPSDAAIQKLAQRQPGTVVKFQVQPGQHLKDLQGQDMYSYEIANVFIGGRDQMEMLDKYDESLAVLQFDIEKDEDIEIV
;
A
#
# COMPACT_ATOMS: atom_id res chain seq x y z
N GLY A 1 27.10 -5.19 13.71
CA GLY A 1 26.26 -4.46 12.76
C GLY A 1 25.25 -3.57 13.47
N LEU A 2 24.51 -2.76 12.74
CA LEU A 2 23.38 -2.03 13.30
C LEU A 2 22.23 -3.02 13.59
N PRO A 3 21.41 -2.78 14.62
CA PRO A 3 20.21 -3.57 14.90
C PRO A 3 19.24 -3.55 13.73
N GLY A 4 18.53 -4.64 13.53
CA GLY A 4 17.50 -4.76 12.50
C GLY A 4 16.79 -6.11 12.60
N PRO A 5 15.74 -6.32 11.81
CA PRO A 5 15.01 -7.57 11.77
C PRO A 5 15.87 -8.71 11.23
N SER A 6 15.51 -9.94 11.57
CA SER A 6 16.10 -11.12 10.96
C SER A 6 15.71 -11.20 9.48
N LEU A 7 16.59 -11.77 8.64
CA LEU A 7 16.29 -12.00 7.23
C LEU A 7 15.03 -12.86 7.07
N GLU A 8 14.89 -13.90 7.88
CA GLU A 8 13.70 -14.78 7.86
C GLU A 8 12.40 -14.00 8.06
N ALA A 9 12.33 -13.13 9.08
CA ALA A 9 11.15 -12.33 9.34
C ALA A 9 10.80 -11.41 8.16
N VAL A 10 11.83 -10.80 7.53
CA VAL A 10 11.64 -9.98 6.33
C VAL A 10 11.12 -10.83 5.16
N LEU A 11 11.70 -12.01 4.92
CA LEU A 11 11.27 -12.90 3.84
C LEU A 11 9.83 -13.39 4.04
N LYS A 12 9.42 -13.69 5.28
CA LYS A 12 8.03 -14.03 5.63
C LYS A 12 7.05 -12.91 5.30
N CYS A 13 7.43 -11.66 5.51
CA CYS A 13 6.61 -10.50 5.13
C CYS A 13 6.53 -10.32 3.61
N GLU A 14 7.66 -10.48 2.93
CA GLU A 14 7.84 -10.14 1.51
C GLU A 14 7.34 -11.24 0.55
N ASN A 15 7.24 -12.48 0.99
CA ASN A 15 6.63 -13.58 0.25
C ASN A 15 5.16 -13.70 0.62
N LYS A 16 4.26 -13.32 -0.27
CA LYS A 16 2.81 -13.27 0.01
C LYS A 16 2.22 -14.62 0.42
N TYR A 17 2.68 -15.71 -0.17
CA TYR A 17 2.20 -17.04 0.20
C TYR A 17 2.70 -17.45 1.59
N TRP A 18 4.00 -17.28 1.87
CA TRP A 18 4.55 -17.56 3.20
C TRP A 18 3.89 -16.69 4.27
N SER A 19 3.70 -15.41 3.96
CA SER A 19 2.97 -14.49 4.84
C SER A 19 1.58 -15.02 5.20
N ARG A 20 0.82 -15.52 4.20
CA ARG A 20 -0.51 -16.13 4.43
C ARG A 20 -0.45 -17.39 5.30
N LEU A 21 0.55 -18.24 5.12
CA LEU A 21 0.75 -19.42 5.96
C LEU A 21 1.00 -19.03 7.43
N GLU A 22 1.82 -17.99 7.67
CA GLU A 22 2.06 -17.51 9.03
C GLU A 22 0.80 -16.87 9.64
N GLN A 23 0.07 -16.07 8.87
CA GLN A 23 -1.19 -15.44 9.29
C GLN A 23 -2.26 -16.49 9.63
N HIS A 24 -2.37 -17.55 8.82
CA HIS A 24 -3.35 -18.62 9.05
C HIS A 24 -3.17 -19.33 10.40
N LYS A 25 -1.95 -19.37 10.92
CA LYS A 25 -1.65 -19.99 12.23
C LYS A 25 -2.24 -19.21 13.41
N VAL A 26 -2.46 -17.89 13.26
CA VAL A 26 -2.81 -17.01 14.39
C VAL A 26 -4.09 -16.19 14.21
N ILE A 27 -4.51 -15.95 12.96
CA ILE A 27 -5.74 -15.19 12.63
C ILE A 27 -6.51 -15.81 11.45
N PRO A 28 -6.81 -17.12 11.44
CA PRO A 28 -7.39 -17.81 10.29
C PRO A 28 -8.71 -17.19 9.81
N ASP A 29 -9.51 -16.64 10.71
CA ASP A 29 -10.82 -16.05 10.42
C ASP A 29 -10.76 -14.60 9.90
N SER A 30 -9.57 -14.00 9.91
CA SER A 30 -9.33 -12.60 9.49
C SER A 30 -8.49 -12.48 8.22
N ILE A 31 -8.33 -13.57 7.46
CA ILE A 31 -7.61 -13.57 6.18
C ILE A 31 -8.48 -14.15 5.07
N PRO A 32 -8.25 -13.76 3.80
CA PRO A 32 -8.94 -14.38 2.67
C PRO A 32 -8.58 -15.87 2.56
N GLN A 33 -9.45 -16.65 1.94
CA GLN A 33 -9.04 -17.96 1.43
C GLN A 33 -7.94 -17.76 0.41
N PHE A 34 -6.91 -18.60 0.41
CA PHE A 34 -5.76 -18.43 -0.47
C PHE A 34 -5.22 -19.76 -0.97
N ARG A 35 -4.65 -19.73 -2.17
CA ARG A 35 -3.95 -20.85 -2.81
C ARG A 35 -2.75 -20.34 -3.59
N ALA A 36 -1.64 -21.04 -3.53
CA ALA A 36 -0.55 -20.79 -4.48
C ALA A 36 -0.76 -21.65 -5.73
N PHE A 37 -0.33 -21.15 -6.88
CA PHE A 37 -0.39 -21.89 -8.14
C PHE A 37 0.77 -21.51 -9.06
N ASP A 38 1.12 -22.45 -9.95
CA ASP A 38 2.08 -22.22 -11.02
C ASP A 38 1.34 -21.64 -12.24
N PRO A 39 1.70 -20.43 -12.74
CA PRO A 39 1.06 -19.86 -13.92
C PRO A 39 1.30 -20.68 -15.21
N PHE A 40 2.25 -21.62 -15.20
CA PHE A 40 2.50 -22.53 -16.31
C PHE A 40 1.69 -23.84 -16.26
N ASP A 41 0.98 -24.12 -15.16
CA ASP A 41 0.06 -25.24 -15.07
C ASP A 41 -1.25 -24.90 -15.81
N GLU A 42 -1.55 -25.63 -16.88
CA GLU A 42 -2.75 -25.44 -17.69
C GLU A 42 -4.05 -25.77 -16.94
N GLU A 43 -3.97 -26.57 -15.87
CA GLU A 43 -5.11 -26.94 -15.03
C GLU A 43 -5.22 -26.05 -13.77
N ALA A 44 -4.42 -24.98 -13.67
CA ALA A 44 -4.33 -24.14 -12.47
C ALA A 44 -5.70 -23.65 -12.00
N PHE A 45 -6.56 -23.15 -12.92
CA PHE A 45 -7.88 -22.62 -12.54
C PHE A 45 -8.74 -23.65 -11.81
N SER A 46 -8.81 -24.87 -12.31
CA SER A 46 -9.62 -25.95 -11.70
C SER A 46 -9.04 -26.43 -10.35
N LYS A 47 -7.70 -26.39 -10.20
CA LYS A 47 -7.00 -26.80 -8.98
C LYS A 47 -7.05 -25.77 -7.86
N LEU A 48 -7.37 -24.49 -8.16
CA LEU A 48 -7.47 -23.44 -7.15
C LEU A 48 -8.55 -23.69 -6.10
N GLU A 49 -9.66 -24.35 -6.49
CA GLU A 49 -10.81 -24.57 -5.60
C GLU A 49 -11.32 -23.28 -4.93
N LEU A 50 -11.16 -22.13 -5.61
CA LEU A 50 -11.67 -20.83 -5.20
C LEU A 50 -12.81 -20.41 -6.12
N LEU A 51 -13.87 -19.90 -5.53
CA LEU A 51 -15.00 -19.36 -6.30
C LEU A 51 -14.70 -17.94 -6.75
N PRO A 52 -14.88 -17.59 -8.04
CA PRO A 52 -14.82 -16.20 -8.49
C PRO A 52 -15.91 -15.32 -7.83
N PRO A 53 -15.67 -14.01 -7.63
CA PRO A 53 -14.44 -13.32 -7.99
C PRO A 53 -13.31 -13.54 -6.97
N PHE A 54 -12.09 -13.69 -7.47
CA PHE A 54 -10.89 -13.74 -6.64
C PHE A 54 -9.75 -12.92 -7.27
N TRP A 55 -8.75 -12.58 -6.47
CA TRP A 55 -7.56 -11.89 -6.95
C TRP A 55 -6.41 -12.87 -7.17
N ILE A 56 -5.63 -12.65 -8.24
CA ILE A 56 -4.34 -13.29 -8.43
C ILE A 56 -3.23 -12.25 -8.42
N LYS A 57 -2.07 -12.60 -7.87
CA LYS A 57 -0.89 -11.74 -7.83
C LYS A 57 0.39 -12.56 -7.68
N PRO A 58 1.55 -12.10 -8.18
CA PRO A 58 2.81 -12.77 -7.92
C PRO A 58 3.08 -12.89 -6.42
N ILE A 59 3.71 -13.96 -5.96
CA ILE A 59 4.10 -14.10 -4.55
C ILE A 59 5.05 -13.00 -4.09
N LYS A 60 5.80 -12.38 -5.00
CA LYS A 60 6.58 -11.16 -4.79
C LYS A 60 6.14 -10.09 -5.77
N SER A 61 5.45 -9.08 -5.27
CA SER A 61 5.04 -7.91 -6.05
C SER A 61 4.79 -6.73 -5.12
N PHE A 62 4.80 -5.51 -5.67
CA PHE A 62 4.42 -4.28 -5.00
C PHE A 62 3.62 -3.38 -5.96
N ARG A 63 2.88 -2.39 -5.41
CA ARG A 63 2.07 -1.42 -6.18
C ARG A 63 1.12 -2.10 -7.17
N SER A 64 0.46 -3.18 -6.75
CA SER A 64 -0.50 -3.95 -7.57
C SER A 64 0.08 -4.49 -8.89
N PHE A 65 1.42 -4.61 -9.01
CA PHE A 65 2.03 -5.17 -10.21
C PHE A 65 1.55 -6.59 -10.45
N LEU A 66 0.97 -6.84 -11.64
CA LEU A 66 0.33 -8.08 -12.05
C LEU A 66 -0.75 -8.61 -11.07
N ALA A 67 -1.45 -7.70 -10.40
CA ALA A 67 -2.61 -8.03 -9.62
C ALA A 67 -3.88 -7.92 -10.49
N PHE A 68 -4.55 -9.06 -10.71
CA PHE A 68 -5.75 -9.13 -11.53
C PHE A 68 -6.92 -9.68 -10.73
N GLN A 69 -8.08 -9.05 -10.86
CA GLN A 69 -9.33 -9.62 -10.39
C GLN A 69 -9.87 -10.57 -11.45
N ILE A 70 -10.18 -11.79 -11.04
CA ILE A 70 -10.66 -12.86 -11.91
C ILE A 70 -12.13 -13.12 -11.59
N ASN A 71 -12.99 -12.85 -12.55
CA ASN A 71 -14.42 -13.04 -12.42
C ASN A 71 -14.91 -14.38 -13.03
N ASP A 72 -14.12 -14.96 -13.92
CA ASP A 72 -14.42 -16.24 -14.57
C ASP A 72 -13.14 -16.89 -15.14
N GLU A 73 -13.26 -18.12 -15.60
CA GLU A 73 -12.15 -18.89 -16.21
C GLU A 73 -11.62 -18.26 -17.48
N ARG A 74 -12.47 -17.58 -18.27
CA ARG A 74 -12.04 -16.90 -19.50
C ARG A 74 -11.05 -15.78 -19.17
N GLN A 75 -11.39 -14.92 -18.19
CA GLN A 75 -10.48 -13.86 -17.75
C GLN A 75 -9.17 -14.41 -17.18
N PHE A 76 -9.25 -15.51 -16.40
CA PHE A 76 -8.05 -16.18 -15.92
C PHE A 76 -7.12 -16.56 -17.07
N ASN A 77 -7.67 -17.22 -18.11
CA ASN A 77 -6.89 -17.64 -19.26
C ASN A 77 -6.36 -16.46 -20.09
N GLU A 78 -7.09 -15.34 -20.16
CA GLU A 78 -6.66 -14.13 -20.86
C GLU A 78 -5.45 -13.46 -20.19
N VAL A 79 -5.33 -13.50 -18.86
CA VAL A 79 -4.21 -12.86 -18.14
C VAL A 79 -3.00 -13.77 -17.95
N MET A 80 -3.13 -15.10 -18.08
CA MET A 80 -2.02 -16.04 -17.86
C MET A 80 -0.81 -15.80 -18.79
N PRO A 81 -0.97 -15.48 -20.09
CA PRO A 81 0.17 -15.13 -20.93
C PRO A 81 0.97 -13.94 -20.38
N ILE A 82 0.29 -12.90 -19.87
CA ILE A 82 0.92 -11.72 -19.27
C ILE A 82 1.65 -12.10 -17.98
N CYS A 83 1.03 -12.96 -17.15
CA CYS A 83 1.64 -13.46 -15.92
C CYS A 83 2.92 -14.25 -16.21
N ARG A 84 2.91 -15.12 -17.23
CA ARG A 84 4.08 -15.92 -17.66
C ARG A 84 5.21 -15.05 -18.21
N GLU A 85 4.88 -14.05 -19.03
CA GLU A 85 5.87 -13.16 -19.64
C GLU A 85 6.54 -12.23 -18.61
N LYS A 86 5.74 -11.64 -17.69
CA LYS A 86 6.20 -10.55 -16.82
C LYS A 86 6.42 -10.97 -15.36
N GLY A 87 5.96 -12.16 -14.95
CA GLY A 87 6.03 -12.61 -13.55
C GLY A 87 7.43 -12.71 -12.99
N GLY A 88 8.42 -13.07 -13.84
CA GLY A 88 9.83 -13.19 -13.46
C GLY A 88 10.51 -11.86 -13.08
N PHE A 89 10.01 -10.72 -13.54
CA PHE A 89 10.69 -9.41 -13.36
C PHE A 89 11.03 -9.07 -11.90
N MET A 90 10.11 -9.34 -10.97
CA MET A 90 10.38 -9.15 -9.53
C MET A 90 10.74 -10.45 -8.83
N GLY A 91 10.33 -11.59 -9.38
CA GLY A 91 10.56 -12.91 -8.83
C GLY A 91 12.03 -13.27 -8.81
N GLU A 92 12.76 -13.09 -9.91
CA GLU A 92 14.15 -13.53 -10.04
C GLU A 92 15.13 -12.93 -9.00
N PRO A 93 15.18 -11.60 -8.75
CA PRO A 93 16.03 -11.06 -7.71
C PRO A 93 15.66 -11.55 -6.32
N PHE A 94 14.35 -11.72 -6.05
CA PHE A 94 13.86 -12.22 -4.78
C PHE A 94 14.21 -13.70 -4.60
N GLN A 95 14.11 -14.51 -5.64
CA GLN A 95 14.52 -15.92 -5.62
C GLN A 95 16.00 -16.11 -5.31
N TYR A 96 16.87 -15.19 -5.77
CA TYR A 96 18.28 -15.24 -5.40
C TYR A 96 18.48 -15.19 -3.88
N LEU A 97 17.75 -14.27 -3.21
CA LEU A 97 17.77 -14.19 -1.75
C LEU A 97 17.14 -15.43 -1.10
N MET A 98 16.06 -15.93 -1.68
CA MET A 98 15.36 -17.11 -1.21
C MET A 98 16.24 -18.38 -1.31
N LYS A 99 17.00 -18.55 -2.37
CA LYS A 99 17.94 -19.69 -2.55
C LYS A 99 19.15 -19.63 -1.60
N ALA A 100 19.53 -18.42 -1.17
CA ALA A 100 20.62 -18.23 -0.20
C ALA A 100 20.20 -18.49 1.25
N TYR A 101 18.91 -18.69 1.50
CA TYR A 101 18.32 -18.94 2.81
C TYR A 101 17.76 -20.38 2.87
N ASP A 102 17.97 -21.09 3.98
CA ASP A 102 17.43 -22.43 4.21
C ASP A 102 15.93 -22.35 4.49
N MET A 103 15.14 -22.44 3.44
CA MET A 103 13.70 -22.23 3.47
C MET A 103 12.92 -23.50 3.75
N PRO A 104 11.72 -23.41 4.33
CA PRO A 104 10.80 -24.53 4.36
C PRO A 104 10.57 -25.10 2.96
N ALA A 105 10.61 -26.43 2.82
CA ALA A 105 10.51 -27.10 1.52
C ALA A 105 9.24 -26.71 0.73
N GLU A 106 8.15 -26.46 1.44
CA GLU A 106 6.87 -26.00 0.87
C GLU A 106 7.02 -24.67 0.12
N ILE A 107 7.81 -23.74 0.67
CA ILE A 107 8.07 -22.42 0.05
C ILE A 107 9.11 -22.55 -1.07
N ALA A 108 10.16 -23.36 -0.85
CA ALA A 108 11.25 -23.53 -1.80
C ALA A 108 10.80 -24.18 -3.14
N GLN A 109 9.71 -24.94 -3.14
CA GLN A 109 9.15 -25.61 -4.32
C GLN A 109 8.32 -24.66 -5.22
N MET A 110 8.07 -23.40 -4.81
CA MET A 110 7.19 -22.46 -5.50
C MET A 110 7.90 -21.17 -5.93
N PRO A 111 8.98 -21.22 -6.73
CA PRO A 111 9.81 -20.02 -6.96
C PRO A 111 9.16 -18.93 -7.82
N GLU A 112 8.31 -19.26 -8.79
CA GLU A 112 7.67 -18.32 -9.72
C GLU A 112 6.15 -18.30 -9.60
N SER A 113 5.63 -18.78 -8.46
CA SER A 113 4.20 -18.96 -8.26
C SER A 113 3.48 -17.65 -8.05
N PHE A 114 2.19 -17.71 -8.32
CA PHE A 114 1.21 -16.71 -7.98
C PHE A 114 0.40 -17.18 -6.76
N VAL A 115 -0.18 -16.23 -6.06
CA VAL A 115 -1.19 -16.50 -5.04
C VAL A 115 -2.55 -16.04 -5.57
N ALA A 116 -3.56 -16.90 -5.43
CA ALA A 116 -4.95 -16.58 -5.62
C ALA A 116 -5.59 -16.38 -4.24
N GLU A 117 -6.40 -15.33 -4.09
CA GLU A 117 -7.05 -14.96 -2.83
C GLU A 117 -8.50 -14.59 -3.06
N SER A 118 -9.41 -15.09 -2.22
CA SER A 118 -10.81 -14.63 -2.25
C SER A 118 -10.89 -13.11 -2.06
N THR A 119 -11.87 -12.49 -2.71
CA THR A 119 -12.05 -11.03 -2.62
C THR A 119 -12.41 -10.63 -1.21
N ILE A 120 -11.66 -9.69 -0.65
CA ILE A 120 -11.95 -8.97 0.59
C ILE A 120 -12.15 -7.50 0.27
N GLY A 121 -12.90 -6.78 1.09
CA GLY A 121 -13.17 -5.37 0.85
C GLY A 121 -13.74 -4.68 2.07
N GLY A 122 -14.15 -3.43 1.87
CA GLY A 122 -14.66 -2.57 2.91
C GLY A 122 -13.82 -1.31 3.10
N TRP A 123 -13.80 -0.77 4.30
CA TRP A 123 -12.99 0.40 4.67
C TRP A 123 -11.51 0.01 4.78
N GLN A 124 -10.69 0.49 3.85
CA GLN A 124 -9.26 0.20 3.88
C GLN A 124 -8.51 1.14 4.81
N CYS A 125 -7.62 0.58 5.63
CA CYS A 125 -6.72 1.36 6.46
C CYS A 125 -5.38 0.67 6.67
N THR A 126 -4.40 1.44 7.13
CA THR A 126 -3.04 0.99 7.42
C THR A 126 -2.66 1.36 8.85
N LEU A 127 -2.20 0.37 9.62
CA LEU A 127 -1.61 0.59 10.92
C LEU A 127 -0.10 0.78 10.79
N GLU A 128 0.42 1.87 11.33
CA GLU A 128 1.85 2.13 11.42
C GLU A 128 2.34 1.76 12.82
N GLY A 129 3.41 0.98 12.88
CA GLY A 129 3.92 0.46 14.14
C GLY A 129 5.40 0.11 14.10
N TYR A 130 5.87 -0.42 15.21
CA TYR A 130 7.20 -1.01 15.34
C TYR A 130 7.18 -2.16 16.34
N SER A 131 8.15 -3.05 16.20
CA SER A 131 8.51 -4.03 17.23
C SER A 131 9.90 -3.70 17.76
N TYR A 132 10.06 -3.73 19.06
CA TYR A 132 11.33 -3.50 19.75
C TYR A 132 11.41 -4.38 20.99
N ASP A 133 12.44 -5.20 21.05
CA ASP A 133 12.67 -6.14 22.18
C ASP A 133 11.43 -6.99 22.48
N GLY A 134 10.84 -7.58 21.42
CA GLY A 134 9.65 -8.43 21.47
C GLY A 134 8.32 -7.69 21.74
N THR A 135 8.38 -6.35 21.94
CA THR A 135 7.18 -5.55 22.22
C THR A 135 6.68 -4.88 20.94
N VAL A 136 5.46 -5.21 20.54
CA VAL A 136 4.79 -4.61 19.37
C VAL A 136 4.00 -3.37 19.80
N SER A 137 4.27 -2.25 19.14
CA SER A 137 3.62 -0.96 19.39
C SER A 137 3.06 -0.38 18.09
N VAL A 138 1.76 -0.08 18.05
CA VAL A 138 1.09 0.66 16.96
C VAL A 138 0.92 2.10 17.43
N TYR A 139 1.40 3.06 16.62
CA TYR A 139 1.37 4.47 16.95
C TYR A 139 0.41 5.29 16.06
N GLY A 140 -0.15 4.71 15.01
CA GLY A 140 -1.11 5.39 14.16
C GLY A 140 -1.90 4.45 13.27
N VAL A 141 -3.10 4.91 12.91
CA VAL A 141 -3.99 4.26 11.95
C VAL A 141 -4.39 5.30 10.92
N VAL A 142 -4.15 5.00 9.66
CA VAL A 142 -4.37 5.86 8.48
C VAL A 142 -5.48 5.26 7.63
N ASP A 143 -6.48 6.06 7.26
CA ASP A 143 -7.50 5.66 6.31
C ASP A 143 -6.95 5.77 4.88
N SER A 144 -7.24 4.76 4.05
CA SER A 144 -6.84 4.68 2.65
C SER A 144 -8.09 4.77 1.78
N VAL A 145 -8.31 5.93 1.17
CA VAL A 145 -9.50 6.20 0.35
C VAL A 145 -9.14 6.03 -1.12
N ARG A 146 -9.98 5.30 -1.85
CA ARG A 146 -9.81 5.05 -3.29
C ARG A 146 -10.61 6.02 -4.12
N GLU A 147 -10.21 6.19 -5.38
CA GLU A 147 -11.03 6.81 -6.39
C GLU A 147 -12.30 5.99 -6.63
N GLN A 148 -13.37 6.68 -7.00
CA GLN A 148 -14.64 6.02 -7.30
C GLN A 148 -14.45 5.02 -8.46
N ASP A 149 -14.95 3.80 -8.28
CA ASP A 149 -14.91 2.73 -9.27
C ASP A 149 -13.49 2.36 -9.77
N SER A 150 -12.46 2.66 -8.96
CA SER A 150 -11.05 2.39 -9.28
C SER A 150 -10.32 1.75 -8.10
N SER A 151 -9.27 0.98 -8.41
CA SER A 151 -8.32 0.49 -7.41
C SER A 151 -7.24 1.51 -7.04
N SER A 152 -7.15 2.64 -7.75
CA SER A 152 -6.20 3.71 -7.44
C SER A 152 -6.59 4.44 -6.16
N PHE A 153 -5.60 4.79 -5.34
CA PHE A 153 -5.84 5.62 -4.16
C PHE A 153 -6.05 7.09 -4.55
N SER A 154 -7.06 7.72 -3.96
CA SER A 154 -7.29 9.16 -4.06
C SER A 154 -6.61 9.92 -2.92
N ARG A 155 -6.63 9.37 -1.71
CA ARG A 155 -5.98 10.01 -0.56
C ARG A 155 -5.75 9.06 0.62
N TYR A 156 -4.83 9.46 1.47
CA TYR A 156 -4.66 8.95 2.84
C TYR A 156 -5.09 10.01 3.85
N GLU A 157 -5.78 9.60 4.91
CA GLU A 157 -6.23 10.48 6.00
C GLU A 157 -5.70 10.00 7.35
N TYR A 158 -5.14 10.92 8.13
CA TYR A 158 -4.66 10.61 9.48
C TYR A 158 -5.12 11.67 10.50
N PRO A 159 -5.59 11.26 11.69
CA PRO A 159 -5.85 9.89 12.14
C PRO A 159 -7.11 9.30 11.51
N SER A 160 -7.14 7.97 11.43
CA SER A 160 -8.30 7.23 10.94
C SER A 160 -9.56 7.55 11.71
N SER A 161 -10.69 7.64 10.98
CA SER A 161 -12.02 7.87 11.55
C SER A 161 -12.72 6.61 12.04
N LEU A 162 -12.13 5.41 11.82
CA LEU A 162 -12.71 4.15 12.30
C LEU A 162 -12.97 4.17 13.82
N PRO A 163 -14.02 3.48 14.31
CA PRO A 163 -14.28 3.30 15.71
C PRO A 163 -13.09 2.69 16.47
N LEU A 164 -12.91 3.10 17.73
CA LEU A 164 -11.78 2.64 18.55
C LEU A 164 -11.77 1.11 18.72
N GLU A 165 -12.94 0.50 18.85
CA GLU A 165 -13.12 -0.95 18.97
C GLU A 165 -12.54 -1.68 17.76
N ILE A 166 -12.84 -1.21 16.54
CA ILE A 166 -12.32 -1.80 15.30
C ILE A 166 -10.80 -1.65 15.23
N LYS A 167 -10.28 -0.47 15.59
CA LYS A 167 -8.82 -0.25 15.67
C LYS A 167 -8.16 -1.21 16.66
N HIS A 168 -8.78 -1.49 17.80
CA HIS A 168 -8.26 -2.46 18.78
C HIS A 168 -8.20 -3.87 18.21
N ARG A 169 -9.26 -4.33 17.51
CA ARG A 169 -9.27 -5.65 16.84
C ARG A 169 -8.13 -5.76 15.82
N MET A 170 -7.90 -4.70 15.02
CA MET A 170 -6.78 -4.63 14.07
C MET A 170 -5.42 -4.66 14.78
N MET A 171 -5.27 -3.92 15.89
CA MET A 171 -4.04 -3.90 16.68
C MET A 171 -3.72 -5.27 17.28
N ASP A 172 -4.73 -6.00 17.76
CA ASP A 172 -4.56 -7.33 18.34
C ASP A 172 -4.16 -8.36 17.26
N ALA A 173 -4.79 -8.32 16.08
CA ALA A 173 -4.39 -9.12 14.95
C ALA A 173 -2.94 -8.80 14.52
N THR A 174 -2.59 -7.51 14.45
CA THR A 174 -1.23 -7.07 14.12
C THR A 174 -0.20 -7.62 15.11
N ARG A 175 -0.47 -7.54 16.42
CA ARG A 175 0.44 -8.10 17.45
C ARG A 175 0.66 -9.59 17.25
N SER A 176 -0.42 -10.34 17.04
CA SER A 176 -0.36 -11.79 16.84
C SER A 176 0.50 -12.15 15.62
N ILE A 177 0.33 -11.44 14.50
CA ILE A 177 1.08 -11.67 13.27
C ILE A 177 2.54 -11.29 13.41
N ILE A 178 2.85 -10.10 13.93
CA ILE A 178 4.23 -9.62 14.08
C ILE A 178 5.02 -10.57 15.00
N GLN A 179 4.40 -11.04 16.08
CA GLN A 179 5.01 -12.03 16.98
C GLN A 179 5.19 -13.40 16.30
N GLN A 180 4.19 -13.87 15.53
CA GLN A 180 4.27 -15.14 14.79
C GLN A 180 5.38 -15.12 13.74
N ILE A 181 5.51 -14.02 12.99
CA ILE A 181 6.56 -13.83 11.98
C ILE A 181 7.94 -13.72 12.64
N GLY A 182 8.01 -13.25 13.87
CA GLY A 182 9.26 -12.94 14.57
C GLY A 182 9.90 -11.63 14.08
N LEU A 183 9.09 -10.67 13.61
CA LEU A 183 9.58 -9.37 13.18
C LEU A 183 9.90 -8.52 14.42
N ASP A 184 11.18 -8.30 14.71
CA ASP A 184 11.64 -7.50 15.81
C ASP A 184 12.71 -6.50 15.40
N ASN A 185 12.91 -5.45 16.21
CA ASN A 185 13.79 -4.32 15.91
C ASN A 185 13.51 -3.70 14.52
N ALA A 186 12.23 -3.60 14.17
CA ALA A 186 11.74 -3.16 12.88
C ALA A 186 10.52 -2.26 13.00
N ALA A 187 10.45 -1.25 12.13
CA ALA A 187 9.19 -0.59 11.83
C ALA A 187 8.38 -1.46 10.84
N PHE A 188 7.08 -1.35 10.91
CA PHE A 188 6.17 -2.03 9.98
C PHE A 188 4.95 -1.17 9.68
N ASN A 189 4.30 -1.45 8.55
CA ASN A 189 2.89 -1.13 8.37
C ASN A 189 2.08 -2.41 8.10
N ALA A 190 0.85 -2.42 8.59
CA ALA A 190 -0.09 -3.53 8.46
C ALA A 190 -1.38 -3.01 7.84
N GLU A 191 -1.78 -3.60 6.70
CA GLU A 191 -2.93 -3.16 5.93
C GLU A 191 -4.15 -4.03 6.21
N PHE A 192 -5.30 -3.38 6.31
CA PHE A 192 -6.58 -4.01 6.66
C PHE A 192 -7.72 -3.49 5.81
N PHE A 193 -8.77 -4.32 5.70
CA PHE A 193 -10.12 -3.88 5.37
C PHE A 193 -11.05 -4.16 6.55
N TYR A 194 -11.96 -3.22 6.81
CA TYR A 194 -13.08 -3.42 7.70
C TYR A 194 -14.37 -3.50 6.88
N ASP A 195 -14.95 -4.68 6.80
CA ASP A 195 -16.26 -4.88 6.19
C ASP A 195 -17.34 -4.59 7.20
N GLN A 196 -18.00 -3.44 7.04
CA GLN A 196 -19.09 -3.00 7.93
C GLN A 196 -20.34 -3.89 7.81
N THR A 197 -20.50 -4.61 6.70
CA THR A 197 -21.70 -5.43 6.47
C THR A 197 -21.61 -6.74 7.26
N SER A 198 -20.46 -7.38 7.25
CA SER A 198 -20.22 -8.63 7.99
C SER A 198 -19.59 -8.40 9.37
N ASP A 199 -19.26 -7.15 9.72
CA ASP A 199 -18.47 -6.76 10.91
C ASP A 199 -17.13 -7.50 10.98
N ASN A 200 -16.52 -7.79 9.84
CA ASN A 200 -15.24 -8.50 9.80
C ASN A 200 -14.05 -7.56 9.56
N VAL A 201 -12.95 -7.87 10.23
CA VAL A 201 -11.66 -7.22 10.05
C VAL A 201 -10.78 -8.17 9.24
N TRP A 202 -10.49 -7.79 7.98
CA TRP A 202 -9.67 -8.55 7.06
C TRP A 202 -8.24 -8.03 7.04
N PHE A 203 -7.28 -8.89 7.32
CA PHE A 203 -5.86 -8.58 7.19
C PHE A 203 -5.41 -8.74 5.72
N LEU A 204 -4.85 -7.67 5.15
CA LEU A 204 -4.37 -7.68 3.77
C LEU A 204 -2.90 -8.09 3.70
N GLU A 205 -2.01 -7.30 4.30
CA GLU A 205 -0.57 -7.59 4.29
C GLU A 205 0.18 -6.85 5.39
N VAL A 206 1.40 -7.31 5.69
CA VAL A 206 2.36 -6.60 6.52
C VAL A 206 3.60 -6.30 5.69
N ASN A 207 4.05 -5.06 5.76
CA ASN A 207 5.29 -4.58 5.15
C ASN A 207 6.31 -4.29 6.26
N PRO A 208 7.55 -4.84 6.23
CA PRO A 208 8.56 -4.65 7.28
C PRO A 208 9.27 -3.29 7.14
N ARG A 209 8.50 -2.23 6.97
CA ARG A 209 8.93 -0.84 6.80
C ARG A 209 7.77 0.12 7.10
N ILE A 210 8.07 1.39 7.30
CA ILE A 210 7.05 2.44 7.31
C ILE A 210 6.48 2.69 5.89
N SER A 211 5.28 3.26 5.82
CA SER A 211 4.77 3.82 4.57
C SER A 211 5.32 5.22 4.35
N GLN A 212 6.16 5.40 3.34
CA GLN A 212 6.72 6.70 2.96
C GLN A 212 5.63 7.75 2.70
N SER A 213 4.49 7.31 2.14
CA SER A 213 3.35 8.18 1.80
C SER A 213 2.69 8.81 3.03
N HIS A 214 2.88 8.23 4.22
CA HIS A 214 2.27 8.72 5.45
C HIS A 214 3.15 9.71 6.23
N ALA A 215 4.43 9.85 5.87
CA ALA A 215 5.40 10.63 6.66
C ALA A 215 4.96 12.09 6.90
N GLU A 216 4.48 12.75 5.85
CA GLU A 216 4.05 14.16 5.91
C GLU A 216 2.78 14.33 6.75
N ILE A 217 1.81 13.41 6.67
CA ILE A 217 0.57 13.51 7.45
C ILE A 217 0.82 13.25 8.92
N PHE A 218 1.75 12.34 9.26
CA PHE A 218 2.19 12.15 10.66
C PHE A 218 2.85 13.42 11.21
N GLU A 219 3.76 14.04 10.46
CA GLU A 219 4.42 15.26 10.92
C GLU A 219 3.44 16.39 11.19
N ARG A 220 2.40 16.54 10.35
CA ARG A 220 1.36 17.58 10.54
C ARG A 220 0.54 17.41 11.81
N VAL A 221 0.24 16.16 12.18
CA VAL A 221 -0.62 15.83 13.34
C VAL A 221 0.20 15.55 14.60
N GLN A 222 1.32 14.84 14.47
CA GLN A 222 2.15 14.46 15.61
C GLN A 222 3.26 15.48 15.92
N GLY A 223 3.61 16.33 14.96
CA GLY A 223 4.72 17.28 15.08
C GLY A 223 6.10 16.67 14.83
N ILE A 224 6.14 15.37 14.48
CA ILE A 224 7.35 14.62 14.15
C ILE A 224 7.03 13.59 13.07
N SER A 225 7.92 13.47 12.10
CA SER A 225 7.80 12.45 11.07
C SER A 225 8.08 11.05 11.65
N HIS A 226 7.34 10.05 11.22
CA HIS A 226 7.55 8.67 11.66
C HIS A 226 8.88 8.06 11.16
N HIS A 227 9.64 8.73 10.32
CA HIS A 227 11.04 8.37 10.05
C HIS A 227 11.90 8.33 11.31
N SER A 228 11.55 9.12 12.36
CA SER A 228 12.23 9.08 13.64
C SER A 228 12.18 7.71 14.29
N VAL A 229 11.10 6.95 14.10
CA VAL A 229 10.96 5.56 14.58
C VAL A 229 12.03 4.67 13.94
N MET A 230 12.20 4.76 12.62
CA MET A 230 13.23 3.99 11.90
C MET A 230 14.65 4.33 12.37
N VAL A 231 14.92 5.63 12.58
CA VAL A 231 16.24 6.08 13.06
C VAL A 231 16.53 5.56 14.46
N ASP A 232 15.56 5.64 15.39
CA ASP A 232 15.74 5.13 16.73
C ASP A 232 16.00 3.61 16.72
N LEU A 233 15.21 2.82 15.96
CA LEU A 233 15.42 1.37 15.82
C LEU A 233 16.80 1.04 15.25
N ALA A 234 17.22 1.72 14.16
CA ALA A 234 18.53 1.52 13.56
C ALA A 234 19.71 1.84 14.51
N LEU A 235 19.48 2.74 15.48
CA LEU A 235 20.43 3.07 16.53
C LEU A 235 20.31 2.18 17.78
N GLY A 236 19.46 1.13 17.75
CA GLY A 236 19.22 0.25 18.87
C GLY A 236 18.50 0.93 20.05
N ARG A 237 17.71 1.94 19.78
CA ARG A 237 16.96 2.69 20.79
C ARG A 237 15.47 2.36 20.69
N LYS A 238 14.80 2.28 21.85
CA LYS A 238 13.35 2.23 21.88
C LYS A 238 12.78 3.54 21.31
N PRO A 239 11.94 3.49 20.26
CA PRO A 239 11.30 4.69 19.72
C PRO A 239 10.50 5.44 20.79
N LYS A 240 10.57 6.78 20.74
CA LYS A 240 9.79 7.62 21.63
C LYS A 240 8.32 7.54 21.26
N PRO A 241 7.40 7.63 22.26
CA PRO A 241 5.98 7.73 21.97
C PRO A 241 5.67 8.90 21.03
N MET A 242 4.82 8.67 20.05
CA MET A 242 4.28 9.74 19.22
C MET A 242 3.33 10.59 20.07
N GLU A 243 3.63 11.87 20.20
CA GLU A 243 2.80 12.82 20.93
C GLU A 243 2.05 13.70 19.93
N LYS A 244 0.74 13.93 20.17
CA LYS A 244 -0.10 14.78 19.31
C LYS A 244 0.25 16.27 19.53
N LYS A 245 1.40 16.70 18.98
CA LYS A 245 1.96 18.06 19.10
C LYS A 245 2.03 18.81 17.77
N GLY A 246 1.48 18.24 16.69
CA GLY A 246 1.42 18.88 15.39
C GLY A 246 0.44 20.06 15.36
N LYS A 247 0.48 20.78 14.27
CA LYS A 247 -0.34 22.00 14.09
C LYS A 247 -1.80 21.70 13.75
N PHE A 248 -2.10 20.47 13.33
CA PHE A 248 -3.40 20.10 12.81
C PHE A 248 -3.97 18.89 13.57
N ASN A 249 -5.30 18.81 13.62
CA ASN A 249 -5.98 17.67 14.24
C ASN A 249 -6.08 16.48 13.29
N ILE A 250 -6.15 16.77 11.98
CA ILE A 250 -6.21 15.82 10.87
C ILE A 250 -5.30 16.29 9.75
N ALA A 251 -4.78 15.36 8.98
CA ALA A 251 -4.05 15.66 7.76
C ALA A 251 -4.37 14.64 6.66
N GLY A 252 -4.38 15.11 5.41
CA GLY A 252 -4.55 14.28 4.22
C GLY A 252 -3.36 14.40 3.28
N HIS A 253 -3.06 13.28 2.64
CA HIS A 253 -2.19 13.20 1.48
C HIS A 253 -3.07 12.82 0.29
N PHE A 254 -3.31 13.75 -0.60
CA PHE A 254 -4.13 13.60 -1.79
C PHE A 254 -3.25 13.34 -3.01
N MET A 255 -3.56 12.28 -3.77
CA MET A 255 -2.91 11.94 -5.02
C MET A 255 -3.72 12.53 -6.17
N PHE A 256 -3.24 13.63 -6.75
CA PHE A 256 -3.89 14.20 -7.92
C PHE A 256 -3.51 13.40 -9.16
N ARG A 257 -4.53 12.79 -9.81
CA ARG A 257 -4.36 11.78 -10.85
C ARG A 257 -5.04 12.15 -12.16
N THR A 258 -4.54 11.55 -13.24
CA THR A 258 -5.24 11.45 -14.52
C THR A 258 -5.33 9.99 -14.93
N PHE A 259 -6.43 9.64 -15.60
CA PHE A 259 -6.69 8.30 -16.15
C PHE A 259 -6.40 8.21 -17.65
N GLU A 260 -5.96 9.29 -18.25
CA GLU A 260 -5.63 9.38 -19.66
C GLU A 260 -4.12 9.55 -19.83
N SER A 261 -3.56 8.91 -20.86
CA SER A 261 -2.14 9.08 -21.22
C SER A 261 -1.95 10.32 -22.09
N GLY A 262 -0.74 10.86 -22.11
CA GLY A 262 -0.40 12.01 -22.94
C GLY A 262 0.90 12.69 -22.54
N LEU A 263 1.22 13.76 -23.26
CA LEU A 263 2.38 14.62 -23.03
C LEU A 263 1.98 15.78 -22.11
N ILE A 264 2.70 15.97 -21.00
CA ILE A 264 2.52 17.14 -20.15
C ILE A 264 3.09 18.38 -20.88
N THR A 265 2.24 19.30 -21.24
CA THR A 265 2.65 20.55 -21.92
C THR A 265 2.79 21.71 -20.97
N ARG A 266 2.00 21.72 -19.87
CA ARG A 266 2.07 22.74 -18.83
C ARG A 266 1.73 22.17 -17.44
N ILE A 267 2.43 22.69 -16.41
CA ILE A 267 2.10 22.49 -15.00
C ILE A 267 1.72 23.83 -14.34
N PRO A 268 1.05 23.81 -13.18
CA PRO A 268 0.79 25.05 -12.42
C PRO A 268 2.07 25.82 -12.11
N SER A 269 2.02 27.13 -12.20
CA SER A 269 3.20 27.97 -11.92
C SER A 269 3.52 28.02 -10.44
N ASP A 270 4.82 28.20 -10.10
CA ASP A 270 5.29 28.38 -8.72
C ASP A 270 4.56 29.54 -8.01
N ALA A 271 4.26 30.62 -8.72
CA ALA A 271 3.51 31.76 -8.19
C ALA A 271 2.08 31.37 -7.78
N ALA A 272 1.41 30.52 -8.56
CA ALA A 272 0.08 30.02 -8.23
C ALA A 272 0.12 29.12 -6.99
N ILE A 273 1.12 28.23 -6.88
CA ILE A 273 1.31 27.35 -5.73
C ILE A 273 1.68 28.15 -4.47
N GLN A 274 2.56 29.16 -4.58
CA GLN A 274 2.88 30.04 -3.46
C GLN A 274 1.65 30.81 -2.95
N LYS A 275 0.81 31.30 -3.87
CA LYS A 275 -0.44 31.97 -3.50
C LYS A 275 -1.42 31.03 -2.80
N LEU A 276 -1.51 29.77 -3.25
CA LEU A 276 -2.30 28.73 -2.59
C LEU A 276 -1.80 28.50 -1.16
N ALA A 277 -0.50 28.28 -0.97
CA ALA A 277 0.11 28.05 0.33
C ALA A 277 -0.07 29.23 1.32
N GLN A 278 -0.10 30.50 0.80
CA GLN A 278 -0.40 31.68 1.61
C GLN A 278 -1.87 31.73 2.06
N ARG A 279 -2.80 31.33 1.19
CA ARG A 279 -4.25 31.29 1.50
C ARG A 279 -4.62 30.12 2.40
N GLN A 280 -3.90 29.01 2.26
CA GLN A 280 -4.14 27.77 2.99
C GLN A 280 -2.86 27.31 3.71
N PRO A 281 -2.51 27.93 4.86
CA PRO A 281 -1.32 27.52 5.61
C PRO A 281 -1.33 26.04 5.95
N GLY A 282 -0.25 25.34 5.63
CA GLY A 282 -0.12 23.90 5.81
C GLY A 282 -0.45 23.07 4.56
N THR A 283 -0.88 23.70 3.47
CA THR A 283 -1.00 23.03 2.16
C THR A 283 0.35 23.04 1.46
N VAL A 284 0.79 21.86 1.00
CA VAL A 284 2.03 21.66 0.22
C VAL A 284 1.70 20.85 -1.02
N VAL A 285 2.14 21.30 -2.18
CA VAL A 285 2.01 20.60 -3.46
C VAL A 285 3.38 20.14 -3.92
N LYS A 286 3.48 18.86 -4.32
CA LYS A 286 4.68 18.26 -4.92
C LYS A 286 4.32 17.68 -6.28
N PHE A 287 4.85 18.23 -7.34
CA PHE A 287 4.63 17.70 -8.69
C PHE A 287 5.42 16.40 -8.90
N GLN A 288 4.80 15.43 -9.55
CA GLN A 288 5.40 14.17 -9.97
C GLN A 288 5.81 14.20 -11.44
N VAL A 289 5.44 15.26 -12.14
CA VAL A 289 5.65 15.47 -13.57
C VAL A 289 6.24 16.84 -13.87
N GLN A 290 6.82 16.99 -15.04
CA GLN A 290 7.33 18.25 -15.57
C GLN A 290 6.93 18.43 -17.04
N PRO A 291 6.90 19.69 -17.56
CA PRO A 291 6.62 19.93 -18.96
C PRO A 291 7.58 19.16 -19.89
N GLY A 292 7.05 18.60 -20.97
CA GLY A 292 7.80 17.79 -21.93
C GLY A 292 7.93 16.32 -21.55
N GLN A 293 7.37 15.89 -20.41
CA GLN A 293 7.38 14.49 -19.98
C GLN A 293 6.10 13.78 -20.45
N HIS A 294 6.26 12.57 -20.99
CA HIS A 294 5.14 11.73 -21.37
C HIS A 294 4.72 10.85 -20.19
N LEU A 295 3.42 10.76 -19.92
CA LEU A 295 2.89 10.06 -18.75
C LEU A 295 3.24 8.56 -18.73
N LYS A 296 3.24 7.88 -19.89
CA LYS A 296 3.63 6.47 -20.01
C LYS A 296 5.09 6.17 -19.63
N ASP A 297 5.95 7.20 -19.63
CA ASP A 297 7.37 7.04 -19.26
C ASP A 297 7.61 7.19 -17.75
N LEU A 298 6.56 7.54 -16.99
CA LEU A 298 6.64 7.67 -15.54
C LEU A 298 6.88 6.32 -14.87
N GLN A 299 7.90 6.28 -14.01
CA GLN A 299 8.20 5.08 -13.25
C GLN A 299 7.31 4.98 -12.00
N GLY A 300 6.95 3.74 -11.64
CA GLY A 300 6.28 3.46 -10.38
C GLY A 300 4.83 3.95 -10.30
N GLN A 301 4.15 4.12 -11.42
CA GLN A 301 2.70 4.34 -11.48
C GLN A 301 1.95 3.03 -11.21
N ASP A 302 0.67 3.14 -10.83
CA ASP A 302 -0.21 1.97 -10.84
C ASP A 302 -0.64 1.62 -12.28
N MET A 303 -1.35 0.50 -12.45
CA MET A 303 -1.77 0.04 -13.79
C MET A 303 -2.97 0.80 -14.35
N TYR A 304 -3.60 1.69 -13.58
CA TYR A 304 -4.91 2.25 -13.90
C TYR A 304 -4.89 3.77 -14.09
N SER A 305 -3.86 4.45 -13.56
CA SER A 305 -3.81 5.91 -13.55
C SER A 305 -2.38 6.44 -13.40
N TYR A 306 -2.22 7.73 -13.68
CA TYR A 306 -0.97 8.46 -13.51
C TYR A 306 -1.10 9.47 -12.39
N GLU A 307 -0.29 9.35 -11.34
CA GLU A 307 -0.17 10.32 -10.27
C GLU A 307 0.70 11.49 -10.74
N ILE A 308 0.10 12.66 -10.91
CA ILE A 308 0.78 13.84 -11.47
C ILE A 308 1.16 14.88 -10.43
N ALA A 309 0.48 14.88 -9.28
CA ALA A 309 0.87 15.69 -8.13
C ALA A 309 0.42 15.06 -6.82
N ASN A 310 1.15 15.36 -5.74
CA ASN A 310 0.79 15.07 -4.36
C ASN A 310 0.45 16.37 -3.63
N VAL A 311 -0.70 16.39 -2.97
CA VAL A 311 -1.15 17.53 -2.17
C VAL A 311 -1.28 17.11 -0.72
N PHE A 312 -0.52 17.75 0.16
CA PHE A 312 -0.56 17.51 1.59
C PHE A 312 -1.30 18.65 2.28
N ILE A 313 -2.36 18.33 3.01
CA ILE A 313 -3.24 19.32 3.64
C ILE A 313 -3.42 18.97 5.11
N GLY A 314 -3.35 19.98 5.98
CA GLY A 314 -3.73 19.89 7.38
C GLY A 314 -5.02 20.65 7.66
N GLY A 315 -5.88 20.10 8.52
CA GLY A 315 -7.16 20.69 8.92
C GLY A 315 -7.43 20.55 10.43
N ARG A 316 -8.43 21.32 10.89
CA ARG A 316 -9.02 21.15 12.23
C ARG A 316 -9.90 19.92 12.28
N ASP A 317 -10.58 19.65 11.16
CA ASP A 317 -11.50 18.54 10.95
C ASP A 317 -11.46 18.12 9.47
N GLN A 318 -12.14 17.02 9.15
CA GLN A 318 -12.19 16.45 7.81
C GLN A 318 -12.84 17.40 6.80
N MET A 319 -13.89 18.12 7.20
CA MET A 319 -14.60 19.05 6.30
C MET A 319 -13.66 20.17 5.84
N GLU A 320 -12.97 20.84 6.77
CA GLU A 320 -11.98 21.87 6.42
C GLU A 320 -10.86 21.32 5.51
N MET A 321 -10.40 20.10 5.78
CA MET A 321 -9.35 19.46 4.98
C MET A 321 -9.82 19.21 3.55
N LEU A 322 -11.05 18.72 3.36
CA LEU A 322 -11.64 18.46 2.05
C LEU A 322 -11.95 19.77 1.30
N ASP A 323 -12.52 20.78 1.98
CA ASP A 323 -12.77 22.11 1.39
C ASP A 323 -11.45 22.73 0.85
N LYS A 324 -10.36 22.61 1.60
CA LYS A 324 -9.04 23.06 1.14
C LYS A 324 -8.55 22.31 -0.08
N TYR A 325 -8.82 21.00 -0.15
CA TYR A 325 -8.47 20.22 -1.33
C TYR A 325 -9.26 20.66 -2.54
N ASP A 326 -10.56 20.82 -2.42
CA ASP A 326 -11.44 21.29 -3.51
C ASP A 326 -11.02 22.68 -4.03
N GLU A 327 -10.67 23.60 -3.14
CA GLU A 327 -10.09 24.89 -3.55
C GLU A 327 -8.73 24.73 -4.26
N SER A 328 -7.92 23.72 -3.89
CA SER A 328 -6.63 23.45 -4.52
C SER A 328 -6.80 22.97 -5.96
N LEU A 329 -7.88 22.25 -6.29
CA LEU A 329 -8.17 21.78 -7.64
C LEU A 329 -8.27 22.91 -8.65
N ALA A 330 -8.79 24.08 -8.24
CA ALA A 330 -8.85 25.26 -9.09
C ALA A 330 -7.46 25.82 -9.49
N VAL A 331 -6.44 25.52 -8.71
CA VAL A 331 -5.04 25.95 -8.95
C VAL A 331 -4.25 24.86 -9.69
N LEU A 332 -4.60 23.59 -9.50
CA LEU A 332 -3.92 22.43 -10.08
C LEU A 332 -4.35 22.19 -11.53
N GLN A 333 -4.13 23.20 -12.38
CA GLN A 333 -4.46 23.14 -13.81
C GLN A 333 -3.24 22.67 -14.60
N PHE A 334 -3.31 21.43 -15.08
CA PHE A 334 -2.32 20.82 -15.97
C PHE A 334 -2.88 20.83 -17.40
N ASP A 335 -2.01 21.11 -18.38
CA ASP A 335 -2.35 20.88 -19.79
C ASP A 335 -1.66 19.58 -20.23
N ILE A 336 -2.47 18.67 -20.72
CA ILE A 336 -2.03 17.35 -21.20
C ILE A 336 -2.49 17.21 -22.65
N GLU A 337 -1.52 17.10 -23.55
CA GLU A 337 -1.79 16.72 -24.93
C GLU A 337 -1.99 15.21 -24.97
N LYS A 338 -3.26 14.79 -25.12
CA LYS A 338 -3.65 13.38 -25.07
C LYS A 338 -3.04 12.63 -26.24
N ASP A 339 -2.68 11.37 -26.00
CA ASP A 339 -2.34 10.46 -27.10
C ASP A 339 -3.56 10.33 -28.04
N GLU A 340 -3.33 10.29 -29.35
CA GLU A 340 -4.39 9.89 -30.28
C GLU A 340 -4.83 8.48 -29.89
N ASP A 341 -6.16 8.25 -29.83
CA ASP A 341 -6.76 6.97 -29.45
C ASP A 341 -6.16 5.84 -30.31
N ILE A 342 -5.14 5.18 -29.81
CA ILE A 342 -4.76 3.85 -30.27
C ILE A 342 -5.69 2.92 -29.49
N GLU A 343 -6.79 2.49 -30.13
CA GLU A 343 -7.59 1.38 -29.63
C GLU A 343 -6.63 0.25 -29.28
N ILE A 344 -6.44 0.03 -27.97
CA ILE A 344 -5.71 -1.15 -27.49
C ILE A 344 -6.67 -2.32 -27.73
N VAL A 345 -6.41 -3.04 -28.82
CA VAL A 345 -7.06 -4.30 -29.17
C VAL A 345 -6.64 -5.38 -28.16
#